data_239459da32af142d2aee2b0818260c57
#
_entry.id   239459da32af142d2aee2b0818260c57
#
_cell.length_a   1.000
_cell.length_b   1.000
_cell.length_c   1.000
_cell.angle_alpha   90.00
_cell.angle_beta   90.00
_cell.angle_gamma   90.00
#
_symmetry.space_group_name_H-M   'P 1'
#
loop_
_entity.id
_entity.type
_entity.pdbx_description
1 polymer ?
#
loop_
_entity_poly.entity_id
_entity_poly.type
_entity_poly.pdbx_seq_one_letter_code
_entity_poly.pdbx_strand_id
1 'polypeptide(L)'
;DVLQDSDFVKGILSLNLYDVQKMFGIKFDMDKGERFQYNQSLPTHAMTMAGVDLDADGKPIRWKVENSWGTTAHGKPVGHQGYFIMDESWFDQYMYEVAVRKEYLPEEYQKALETEPEVLPYWNTFNPEP
;
A
#
# COMPACT_ATOMS: atom_id res chain seq x y z
N ASP A 1 -0.42 2.45 3.60
CA ASP A 1 -0.66 2.39 5.05
C ASP A 1 -1.19 1.00 5.45
N VAL A 2 -0.32 0.15 5.96
CA VAL A 2 -0.61 -1.27 6.25
C VAL A 2 -1.62 -1.48 7.39
N LEU A 3 -1.87 -0.47 8.20
CA LEU A 3 -2.79 -0.57 9.35
C LEU A 3 -4.27 -0.44 8.94
N GLN A 4 -4.54 0.05 7.74
CA GLN A 4 -5.89 0.26 7.24
C GLN A 4 -6.42 -1.01 6.58
N ASP A 5 -7.68 -1.35 6.85
CA ASP A 5 -8.41 -2.46 6.20
C ASP A 5 -7.59 -3.76 6.09
N SER A 6 -7.06 -4.21 7.24
CA SER A 6 -6.12 -5.33 7.32
C SER A 6 -6.50 -6.36 8.39
N ASP A 7 -6.28 -7.63 8.08
CA ASP A 7 -6.32 -8.75 9.04
C ASP A 7 -4.95 -9.43 9.06
N PHE A 8 -4.11 -9.05 10.02
CA PHE A 8 -2.73 -9.54 10.11
C PHE A 8 -2.64 -11.03 10.44
N VAL A 9 -3.60 -11.58 11.15
CA VAL A 9 -3.60 -13.00 11.53
C VAL A 9 -3.89 -13.87 10.31
N LYS A 10 -4.86 -13.45 9.49
CA LYS A 10 -5.20 -14.15 8.25
C LYS A 10 -4.31 -13.76 7.08
N GLY A 11 -3.62 -12.61 7.16
CA GLY A 11 -2.78 -12.11 6.07
C GLY A 11 -3.60 -11.56 4.91
N ILE A 12 -4.61 -10.75 5.20
CA ILE A 12 -5.50 -10.17 4.21
C ILE A 12 -5.46 -8.64 4.31
N LEU A 13 -5.25 -8.00 3.16
CA LEU A 13 -5.35 -6.55 2.96
C LEU A 13 -6.44 -6.31 1.92
N SER A 14 -7.60 -5.81 2.35
CA SER A 14 -8.78 -5.69 1.48
C SER A 14 -9.76 -4.67 2.03
N LEU A 15 -10.28 -3.79 1.15
CA LEU A 15 -11.33 -2.84 1.50
C LEU A 15 -12.66 -3.51 1.90
N ASN A 16 -12.79 -4.82 1.63
CA ASN A 16 -14.00 -5.58 1.89
C ASN A 16 -13.99 -6.33 3.23
N LEU A 17 -12.98 -6.10 4.09
CA LEU A 17 -12.92 -6.76 5.40
C LEU A 17 -14.00 -6.27 6.36
N TYR A 18 -14.28 -4.96 6.33
CA TYR A 18 -15.21 -4.31 7.25
C TYR A 18 -16.04 -3.26 6.51
N ASP A 19 -17.36 -3.35 6.59
CA ASP A 19 -18.25 -2.32 6.05
C ASP A 19 -18.59 -1.29 7.13
N VAL A 20 -17.60 -0.49 7.51
CA VAL A 20 -17.70 0.53 8.56
C VAL A 20 -18.72 1.60 8.18
N GLN A 21 -18.76 2.00 6.91
CA GLN A 21 -19.68 3.02 6.41
C GLN A 21 -21.14 2.56 6.62
N LYS A 22 -21.45 1.31 6.26
CA LYS A 22 -22.78 0.75 6.45
C LYS A 22 -23.11 0.54 7.92
N MET A 23 -22.13 0.08 8.71
CA MET A 23 -22.31 -0.19 10.14
C MET A 23 -22.70 1.07 10.93
N PHE A 24 -22.07 2.21 10.60
CA PHE A 24 -22.30 3.47 11.32
C PHE A 24 -23.16 4.48 10.56
N GLY A 25 -23.62 4.16 9.35
CA GLY A 25 -24.43 5.06 8.52
C GLY A 25 -23.69 6.34 8.09
N ILE A 26 -22.36 6.26 7.95
CA ILE A 26 -21.47 7.38 7.55
C ILE A 26 -20.90 7.14 6.17
N LYS A 27 -20.30 8.17 5.59
CA LYS A 27 -19.52 8.08 4.36
C LYS A 27 -18.11 8.60 4.61
N PHE A 28 -17.15 7.94 3.99
CA PHE A 28 -15.77 8.43 3.92
C PHE A 28 -15.59 9.02 2.52
N ASP A 29 -15.52 10.35 2.43
CA ASP A 29 -15.50 11.07 1.15
C ASP A 29 -14.08 11.47 0.70
N MET A 30 -13.06 11.31 1.56
CA MET A 30 -11.68 11.62 1.21
C MET A 30 -11.12 10.63 0.19
N ASP A 31 -10.57 11.15 -0.90
CA ASP A 31 -9.77 10.34 -1.81
C ASP A 31 -8.38 10.02 -1.22
N LYS A 32 -7.57 9.23 -1.94
CA LYS A 32 -6.22 8.83 -1.52
C LYS A 32 -5.29 10.02 -1.30
N GLY A 33 -5.33 11.00 -2.20
CA GLY A 33 -4.51 12.21 -2.14
C GLY A 33 -4.88 13.08 -0.94
N GLU A 34 -6.16 13.28 -0.72
CA GLU A 34 -6.69 14.03 0.44
C GLU A 34 -6.31 13.35 1.76
N ARG A 35 -6.50 12.02 1.88
CA ARG A 35 -6.08 11.30 3.09
C ARG A 35 -4.59 11.45 3.37
N PHE A 36 -3.76 11.43 2.33
CA PHE A 36 -2.33 11.63 2.45
C PHE A 36 -2.01 13.08 2.86
N GLN A 37 -2.59 14.07 2.21
CA GLN A 37 -2.39 15.50 2.48
C GLN A 37 -2.76 15.90 3.91
N TYR A 38 -3.83 15.29 4.44
CA TYR A 38 -4.29 15.56 5.82
C TYR A 38 -3.71 14.60 6.87
N ASN A 39 -2.69 13.81 6.53
CA ASN A 39 -2.04 12.83 7.42
C ASN A 39 -3.01 11.77 8.00
N GLN A 40 -4.12 11.52 7.32
CA GLN A 40 -5.07 10.47 7.71
C GLN A 40 -4.54 9.08 7.35
N SER A 41 -3.72 8.98 6.31
CA SER A 41 -3.06 7.76 5.87
C SER A 41 -1.65 8.08 5.38
N LEU A 42 -0.67 7.31 5.81
CA LEU A 42 0.76 7.54 5.55
C LEU A 42 1.47 6.24 5.13
N PRO A 43 2.62 6.29 4.47
CA PRO A 43 3.48 5.13 4.28
C PRO A 43 4.05 4.71 5.64
N THR A 44 3.53 3.61 6.21
CA THR A 44 3.88 3.15 7.55
C THR A 44 4.73 1.89 7.56
N HIS A 45 4.78 1.14 6.46
CA HIS A 45 5.44 -0.15 6.41
C HIS A 45 5.79 -0.57 4.98
N ALA A 46 6.93 -1.22 4.81
CA ALA A 46 7.38 -1.75 3.53
C ALA A 46 7.25 -3.29 3.50
N MET A 47 6.79 -3.82 2.38
CA MET A 47 6.68 -5.25 2.13
C MET A 47 7.19 -5.58 0.73
N THR A 48 7.60 -6.84 0.51
CA THR A 48 8.09 -7.29 -0.79
C THR A 48 6.94 -7.82 -1.65
N MET A 49 6.80 -7.30 -2.86
CA MET A 49 5.87 -7.84 -3.86
C MET A 49 6.41 -9.16 -4.37
N ALA A 50 5.78 -10.28 -4.02
CA ALA A 50 6.26 -11.63 -4.30
C ALA A 50 5.51 -12.31 -5.45
N GLY A 51 4.37 -11.78 -5.88
CA GLY A 51 3.60 -12.32 -6.99
C GLY A 51 2.35 -11.48 -7.28
N VAL A 52 1.76 -11.73 -8.44
CA VAL A 52 0.53 -11.08 -8.90
C VAL A 52 -0.39 -12.11 -9.52
N ASP A 53 -1.68 -11.95 -9.29
CA ASP A 53 -2.77 -12.66 -9.96
C ASP A 53 -3.43 -11.70 -10.95
N LEU A 54 -3.57 -12.12 -12.20
CA LEU A 54 -4.07 -11.30 -13.29
C LEU A 54 -5.42 -11.82 -13.78
N ASP A 55 -6.28 -10.92 -14.23
CA ASP A 55 -7.50 -11.28 -14.94
C ASP A 55 -7.21 -11.73 -16.39
N ALA A 56 -8.27 -12.04 -17.15
CA ALA A 56 -8.16 -12.48 -18.55
C ALA A 56 -7.58 -11.40 -19.49
N ASP A 57 -7.63 -10.13 -19.10
CA ASP A 57 -7.11 -8.99 -19.85
C ASP A 57 -5.68 -8.60 -19.41
N GLY A 58 -5.10 -9.36 -18.46
CA GLY A 58 -3.77 -9.13 -17.94
C GLY A 58 -3.68 -8.01 -16.89
N LYS A 59 -4.81 -7.61 -16.30
CA LYS A 59 -4.84 -6.60 -15.23
C LYS A 59 -4.68 -7.27 -13.87
N PRO A 60 -3.94 -6.66 -12.93
CA PRO A 60 -3.86 -7.15 -11.57
C PRO A 60 -5.23 -7.21 -10.90
N ILE A 61 -5.46 -8.28 -10.15
CA ILE A 61 -6.63 -8.44 -9.28
C ILE A 61 -6.23 -8.67 -7.83
N ARG A 62 -5.05 -9.27 -7.62
CA ARG A 62 -4.48 -9.53 -6.30
C ARG A 62 -2.96 -9.58 -6.36
N TRP A 63 -2.34 -9.24 -5.24
CA TRP A 63 -0.91 -9.29 -5.03
C TRP A 63 -0.59 -10.21 -3.87
N LYS A 64 0.44 -11.04 -4.04
CA LYS A 64 1.08 -11.76 -2.95
C LYS A 64 2.22 -10.89 -2.43
N VAL A 65 2.20 -10.58 -1.14
CA VAL A 65 3.25 -9.79 -0.50
C VAL A 65 3.91 -10.57 0.63
N GLU A 66 5.21 -10.43 0.78
CA GLU A 66 5.99 -10.98 1.87
C GLU A 66 6.23 -9.89 2.92
N ASN A 67 5.79 -10.17 4.14
CA ASN A 67 5.96 -9.25 5.26
C ASN A 67 7.27 -9.56 6.01
N SER A 68 7.87 -8.53 6.60
CA SER A 68 9.14 -8.63 7.35
C SER A 68 8.97 -9.06 8.82
N TRP A 69 7.74 -9.31 9.29
CA TRP A 69 7.49 -9.64 10.71
C TRP A 69 7.68 -11.12 11.06
N GLY A 70 8.15 -11.93 10.11
CA GLY A 70 8.28 -13.38 10.28
C GLY A 70 6.91 -14.09 10.24
N THR A 71 6.87 -15.32 10.75
CA THR A 71 5.70 -16.19 10.70
C THR A 71 4.77 -16.08 11.90
N THR A 72 5.29 -15.51 13.01
CA THR A 72 4.53 -15.31 14.25
C THR A 72 4.92 -13.99 14.92
N ALA A 73 3.94 -13.29 15.47
CA ALA A 73 4.16 -12.09 16.27
C ALA A 73 3.23 -12.14 17.50
N HIS A 74 3.77 -11.87 18.69
CA HIS A 74 3.02 -11.91 19.95
C HIS A 74 2.24 -13.22 20.18
N GLY A 75 2.82 -14.36 19.75
CA GLY A 75 2.22 -15.68 19.90
C GLY A 75 1.06 -15.98 18.92
N LYS A 76 0.83 -15.12 17.93
CA LYS A 76 -0.18 -15.31 16.88
C LYS A 76 0.47 -15.49 15.51
N PRO A 77 -0.16 -16.24 14.58
CA PRO A 77 0.30 -16.27 13.20
C PRO A 77 0.35 -14.88 12.58
N VAL A 78 1.32 -14.66 11.70
CA VAL A 78 1.39 -13.49 10.82
C VAL A 78 1.09 -13.98 9.41
N GLY A 79 -0.12 -13.76 8.96
CA GLY A 79 -0.59 -14.20 7.67
C GLY A 79 -0.39 -15.70 7.44
N HIS A 80 -0.26 -16.10 6.17
CA HIS A 80 0.12 -17.46 5.81
C HIS A 80 1.65 -17.57 5.75
N GLN A 81 2.27 -17.98 6.86
CA GLN A 81 3.73 -18.09 6.98
C GLN A 81 4.48 -16.80 6.62
N GLY A 82 3.96 -15.65 7.04
CA GLY A 82 4.55 -14.34 6.73
C GLY A 82 4.09 -13.72 5.41
N TYR A 83 3.29 -14.44 4.61
CA TYR A 83 2.74 -13.91 3.36
C TYR A 83 1.31 -13.40 3.56
N PHE A 84 1.01 -12.33 2.82
CA PHE A 84 -0.31 -11.71 2.78
C PHE A 84 -0.84 -11.70 1.34
N ILE A 85 -2.16 -11.67 1.22
CA ILE A 85 -2.86 -11.37 -0.03
C ILE A 85 -3.41 -9.96 0.08
N MET A 86 -3.11 -9.14 -0.91
CA MET A 86 -3.54 -7.76 -1.04
C MET A 86 -4.41 -7.62 -2.28
N ASP A 87 -5.66 -7.19 -2.11
CA ASP A 87 -6.55 -6.90 -3.23
C ASP A 87 -6.06 -5.66 -3.99
N GLU A 88 -6.31 -5.60 -5.31
CA GLU A 88 -5.96 -4.47 -6.16
C GLU A 88 -6.60 -3.17 -5.66
N SER A 89 -7.86 -3.22 -5.22
CA SER A 89 -8.54 -2.06 -4.64
C SER A 89 -7.87 -1.52 -3.38
N TRP A 90 -7.28 -2.39 -2.55
CA TRP A 90 -6.48 -1.98 -1.41
C TRP A 90 -5.14 -1.37 -1.84
N PHE A 91 -4.48 -1.98 -2.84
CA PHE A 91 -3.27 -1.45 -3.44
C PHE A 91 -3.49 -0.01 -3.92
N ASP A 92 -4.54 0.22 -4.70
CA ASP A 92 -4.88 1.54 -5.21
C ASP A 92 -5.07 2.59 -4.11
N GLN A 93 -5.62 2.20 -2.96
CA GLN A 93 -5.95 3.14 -1.89
C GLN A 93 -4.79 3.40 -0.91
N TYR A 94 -3.94 2.41 -0.65
CA TYR A 94 -2.98 2.49 0.47
C TYR A 94 -1.52 2.28 0.11
N MET A 95 -1.20 1.99 -1.17
CA MET A 95 0.19 2.01 -1.65
C MET A 95 0.58 3.42 -2.08
N TYR A 96 1.66 3.93 -1.50
CA TYR A 96 2.16 5.30 -1.76
C TYR A 96 3.49 5.31 -2.48
N GLU A 97 4.34 4.32 -2.24
CA GLU A 97 5.69 4.26 -2.76
C GLU A 97 6.03 2.86 -3.25
N VAL A 98 6.82 2.77 -4.30
CA VAL A 98 7.34 1.52 -4.86
C VAL A 98 8.83 1.65 -5.07
N ALA A 99 9.61 0.74 -4.46
CA ALA A 99 11.03 0.59 -4.76
C ALA A 99 11.19 -0.46 -5.87
N VAL A 100 11.64 -0.04 -7.03
CA VAL A 100 11.83 -0.89 -8.21
C VAL A 100 13.15 -0.52 -8.90
N ARG A 101 13.77 -1.50 -9.61
CA ARG A 101 14.96 -1.18 -10.38
C ARG A 101 14.64 -0.22 -11.53
N LYS A 102 15.53 0.73 -11.79
CA LYS A 102 15.36 1.74 -12.85
C LYS A 102 15.01 1.12 -14.21
N GLU A 103 15.57 -0.04 -14.54
CA GLU A 103 15.34 -0.73 -15.82
C GLU A 103 13.88 -1.17 -16.06
N TYR A 104 13.08 -1.29 -14.99
CA TYR A 104 11.66 -1.66 -15.05
C TYR A 104 10.70 -0.46 -15.05
N LEU A 105 11.24 0.75 -14.88
CA LEU A 105 10.44 1.96 -14.97
C LEU A 105 10.12 2.27 -16.45
N PRO A 106 8.93 2.77 -16.76
CA PRO A 106 8.66 3.41 -18.04
C PRO A 106 9.68 4.50 -18.36
N GLU A 107 9.99 4.70 -19.63
CA GLU A 107 11.03 5.61 -20.09
C GLU A 107 10.86 7.04 -19.59
N GLU A 108 9.62 7.51 -19.47
CA GLU A 108 9.29 8.84 -18.93
C GLU A 108 9.77 9.03 -17.49
N TYR A 109 9.59 8.00 -16.63
CA TYR A 109 10.07 8.04 -15.24
C TYR A 109 11.60 7.89 -15.15
N GLN A 110 12.20 7.09 -16.05
CA GLN A 110 13.66 7.01 -16.11
C GLN A 110 14.29 8.36 -16.45
N LYS A 111 13.69 9.11 -17.38
CA LYS A 111 14.12 10.46 -17.74
C LYS A 111 13.92 11.46 -16.58
N ALA A 112 12.82 11.35 -15.84
CA ALA A 112 12.57 12.21 -14.68
C ALA A 112 13.68 12.06 -13.62
N LEU A 113 14.25 10.86 -13.44
CA LEU A 113 15.37 10.64 -12.51
C LEU A 113 16.68 11.34 -12.94
N GLU A 114 16.78 11.83 -14.17
CA GLU A 114 17.95 12.56 -14.71
C GLU A 114 17.79 14.09 -14.58
N THR A 115 16.62 14.55 -14.13
CA THR A 115 16.35 15.97 -13.89
C THR A 115 16.70 16.35 -12.45
N GLU A 116 16.97 17.64 -12.22
CA GLU A 116 17.18 18.15 -10.88
C GLU A 116 15.89 18.01 -10.06
N PRO A 117 15.94 17.40 -8.86
CA PRO A 117 14.74 17.19 -8.05
C PRO A 117 14.20 18.53 -7.53
N GLU A 118 12.87 18.64 -7.51
CA GLU A 118 12.19 19.73 -6.85
C GLU A 118 12.24 19.53 -5.33
N VAL A 119 12.76 20.52 -4.61
CA VAL A 119 12.80 20.48 -3.14
C VAL A 119 11.43 20.84 -2.59
N LEU A 120 10.78 19.87 -1.97
CA LEU A 120 9.48 20.07 -1.34
C LEU A 120 9.64 20.88 -0.02
N PRO A 121 8.67 21.75 0.31
CA PRO A 121 8.69 22.46 1.59
C PRO A 121 8.55 21.49 2.77
N TYR A 122 9.09 21.85 3.93
CA TYR A 122 9.16 20.99 5.11
C TYR A 122 7.79 20.50 5.64
N TRP A 123 6.70 21.20 5.34
CA TRP A 123 5.33 20.80 5.71
C TRP A 123 4.69 19.83 4.70
N ASN A 124 5.35 19.53 3.59
CA ASN A 124 4.82 18.61 2.60
C ASN A 124 4.90 17.19 3.14
N THR A 125 3.83 16.43 3.02
CA THR A 125 3.71 15.06 3.54
C THR A 125 4.73 14.08 2.92
N PHE A 126 5.23 14.37 1.72
CA PHE A 126 6.31 13.62 1.09
C PHE A 126 7.72 14.05 1.53
N ASN A 127 7.85 15.10 2.33
CA ASN A 127 9.16 15.47 2.89
C ASN A 127 9.40 14.64 4.16
N PRO A 128 10.34 13.67 4.17
CA PRO A 128 10.57 12.78 5.31
C PRO A 128 11.33 13.45 6.46
N GLU A 129 11.84 14.64 6.26
CA GLU A 129 12.57 15.36 7.32
C GLU A 129 11.66 16.37 8.03
N PRO A 130 11.46 16.22 9.35
CA PRO A 130 10.79 17.20 10.17
C PRO A 130 11.65 18.46 10.38
#